data_27d0183aa3c401e175585d4d1412f976
#
_entry.id   27d0183aa3c401e175585d4d1412f976
#
_cell.length_a   1.000
_cell.length_b   1.000
_cell.length_c   1.000
_cell.angle_alpha   90.00
_cell.angle_beta   90.00
_cell.angle_gamma   90.00
#
_symmetry.space_group_name_H-M   'P 1'
#
loop_
_entity.id
_entity.type
_entity.pdbx_description
1 polymer ?
#
loop_
_entity_poly.entity_id
_entity_poly.type
_entity_poly.pdbx_seq_one_letter_code
_entity_poly.pdbx_strand_id
1 'polypeptide(L)'
;MTLRCGVIGCGQIAQAHAAAFGFLAADGLARLVAVADPDPAAVERVAQIAGTVERRYTDGRALINDPDVDAVVVVAPTRMHRDLILAVSEAGKPLFTEKPLAPNYETVVEIVAAVARSGIPAQVGFQSRFHPIVRFLQEAVTDRRYGAAMGYMIRDDQFWPTGAVVDGHTSWRSQAAEAGGGALLEHSIHSCDIACWLFGPVRRVYASTRRIFGYDVEDTAALTIEHESGVVGTLLTIFNGVQDREERRIELFFETGAIEATTDFLVGAPEDSLLVKGQSGPAERIDCNELLRAAFARDGLDPDREFYVYQYLAHRSFAQALATGVAPSPGCADALEAHRLVEAAYRSAASSVPYAVADL
;
A
#
# COMPACT_ATOMS: atom_id res chain seq x y z
N MET A 1 -6.23 22.78 -14.07
CA MET A 1 -7.62 22.31 -13.87
C MET A 1 -7.63 21.40 -12.65
N THR A 2 -8.58 21.53 -11.72
CA THR A 2 -8.72 20.62 -10.57
C THR A 2 -9.24 19.26 -11.07
N LEU A 3 -8.54 18.17 -10.78
CA LEU A 3 -8.88 16.81 -11.20
C LEU A 3 -10.20 16.37 -10.53
N ARG A 4 -11.16 15.89 -11.33
CA ARG A 4 -12.45 15.38 -10.85
C ARG A 4 -12.37 13.86 -10.70
N CYS A 5 -12.36 13.38 -9.45
CA CYS A 5 -12.23 11.96 -9.15
C CYS A 5 -13.56 11.32 -8.76
N GLY A 6 -13.71 10.03 -9.09
CA GLY A 6 -14.81 9.19 -8.61
C GLY A 6 -14.26 8.02 -7.81
N VAL A 7 -14.88 7.70 -6.66
CA VAL A 7 -14.50 6.57 -5.79
C VAL A 7 -15.52 5.44 -5.93
N ILE A 8 -15.04 4.21 -6.17
CA ILE A 8 -15.85 2.98 -6.19
C ILE A 8 -15.49 2.13 -4.99
N GLY A 9 -16.51 1.81 -4.17
CA GLY A 9 -16.39 1.21 -2.86
C GLY A 9 -16.41 2.28 -1.76
N CYS A 10 -17.38 2.23 -0.85
CA CYS A 10 -17.56 3.19 0.24
C CYS A 10 -17.39 2.53 1.63
N GLY A 11 -16.53 1.50 1.71
CA GLY A 11 -16.19 0.82 2.94
C GLY A 11 -15.33 1.66 3.88
N GLN A 12 -14.73 1.00 4.88
CA GLN A 12 -13.94 1.67 5.93
C GLN A 12 -12.77 2.49 5.34
N ILE A 13 -11.97 1.90 4.43
CA ILE A 13 -10.81 2.60 3.86
C ILE A 13 -11.20 3.78 2.98
N ALA A 14 -12.38 3.75 2.37
CA ALA A 14 -12.89 4.84 1.55
C ALA A 14 -13.08 6.15 2.34
N GLN A 15 -13.30 6.06 3.65
CA GLN A 15 -13.41 7.25 4.51
C GLN A 15 -12.07 7.99 4.60
N ALA A 16 -10.94 7.26 4.68
CA ALA A 16 -9.61 7.85 4.65
C ALA A 16 -9.31 8.50 3.28
N HIS A 17 -9.70 7.84 2.18
CA HIS A 17 -9.61 8.45 0.85
C HIS A 17 -10.46 9.71 0.73
N ALA A 18 -11.69 9.68 1.23
CA ALA A 18 -12.58 10.85 1.22
C ALA A 18 -12.01 12.04 1.99
N ALA A 19 -11.44 11.79 3.18
CA ALA A 19 -10.76 12.82 3.97
C ALA A 19 -9.56 13.41 3.20
N ALA A 20 -8.77 12.56 2.54
CA ALA A 20 -7.67 13.00 1.68
C ALA A 20 -8.15 13.92 0.54
N PHE A 21 -9.27 13.60 -0.09
CA PHE A 21 -9.86 14.46 -1.14
C PHE A 21 -10.37 15.78 -0.61
N GLY A 22 -10.81 15.88 0.65
CA GLY A 22 -11.13 17.14 1.30
C GLY A 22 -9.93 18.09 1.34
N PHE A 23 -8.76 17.58 1.71
CA PHE A 23 -7.50 18.34 1.69
C PHE A 23 -7.05 18.69 0.27
N LEU A 24 -7.12 17.73 -0.67
CA LEU A 24 -6.76 17.98 -2.07
C LEU A 24 -7.64 19.03 -2.75
N ALA A 25 -8.91 19.08 -2.38
CA ALA A 25 -9.83 20.10 -2.85
C ALA A 25 -9.46 21.50 -2.33
N ALA A 26 -9.09 21.60 -1.06
CA ALA A 26 -8.60 22.86 -0.47
C ALA A 26 -7.29 23.33 -1.14
N ASP A 27 -6.43 22.40 -1.57
CA ASP A 27 -5.19 22.69 -2.29
C ASP A 27 -5.41 22.95 -3.80
N GLY A 28 -6.64 22.80 -4.31
CA GLY A 28 -6.97 23.00 -5.73
C GLY A 28 -6.45 21.91 -6.67
N LEU A 29 -5.97 20.79 -6.15
CA LEU A 29 -5.35 19.70 -6.92
C LEU A 29 -6.37 18.72 -7.48
N ALA A 30 -7.21 18.16 -6.61
CA ALA A 30 -8.24 17.19 -6.98
C ALA A 30 -9.46 17.31 -6.06
N ARG A 31 -10.63 16.89 -6.53
CA ARG A 31 -11.84 16.81 -5.72
C ARG A 31 -12.61 15.53 -5.99
N LEU A 32 -13.26 14.99 -4.99
CA LEU A 32 -14.13 13.82 -5.12
C LEU A 32 -15.51 14.30 -5.58
N VAL A 33 -15.88 14.05 -6.85
CA VAL A 33 -17.14 14.50 -7.44
C VAL A 33 -18.21 13.42 -7.48
N ALA A 34 -17.81 12.15 -7.44
CA ALA A 34 -18.72 11.00 -7.56
C ALA A 34 -18.29 9.87 -6.65
N VAL A 35 -19.28 9.14 -6.11
CA VAL A 35 -19.06 7.92 -5.31
C VAL A 35 -20.02 6.83 -5.75
N ALA A 36 -19.61 5.55 -5.66
CA ALA A 36 -20.42 4.40 -6.01
C ALA A 36 -20.27 3.28 -4.98
N ASP A 37 -21.39 2.81 -4.45
CA ASP A 37 -21.48 1.62 -3.57
C ASP A 37 -22.92 1.13 -3.55
N PRO A 38 -23.18 -0.20 -3.48
CA PRO A 38 -24.53 -0.73 -3.30
C PRO A 38 -25.22 -0.29 -2.01
N ASP A 39 -24.46 0.06 -0.95
CA ASP A 39 -25.00 0.57 0.32
C ASP A 39 -25.16 2.09 0.30
N PRO A 40 -26.40 2.64 0.23
CA PRO A 40 -26.62 4.09 0.22
C PRO A 40 -26.12 4.79 1.48
N ALA A 41 -26.10 4.11 2.63
CA ALA A 41 -25.61 4.70 3.87
C ALA A 41 -24.08 4.85 3.85
N ALA A 42 -23.37 3.89 3.26
CA ALA A 42 -21.92 4.01 3.03
C ALA A 42 -21.60 5.15 2.05
N VAL A 43 -22.36 5.27 0.97
CA VAL A 43 -22.26 6.37 -0.01
C VAL A 43 -22.38 7.72 0.68
N GLU A 44 -23.41 7.90 1.53
CA GLU A 44 -23.65 9.17 2.20
C GLU A 44 -22.55 9.52 3.21
N ARG A 45 -22.05 8.53 3.98
CA ARG A 45 -20.92 8.75 4.89
C ARG A 45 -19.68 9.27 4.17
N VAL A 46 -19.28 8.61 3.07
CA VAL A 46 -18.13 9.02 2.26
C VAL A 46 -18.34 10.39 1.63
N ALA A 47 -19.54 10.66 1.13
CA ALA A 47 -19.89 11.95 0.54
C ALA A 47 -19.80 13.11 1.57
N GLN A 48 -20.25 12.88 2.80
CA GLN A 48 -20.19 13.86 3.88
C GLN A 48 -18.74 14.17 4.29
N ILE A 49 -17.90 13.14 4.39
CA ILE A 49 -16.47 13.30 4.75
C ILE A 49 -15.74 14.11 3.68
N ALA A 50 -15.94 13.80 2.40
CA ALA A 50 -15.28 14.51 1.31
C ALA A 50 -15.79 15.96 1.12
N GLY A 51 -17.08 16.22 1.41
CA GLY A 51 -17.70 17.53 1.32
C GLY A 51 -17.87 18.10 -0.11
N THR A 52 -17.43 17.39 -1.13
CA THR A 52 -17.40 17.86 -2.54
C THR A 52 -18.16 16.95 -3.51
N VAL A 53 -18.82 15.89 -3.02
CA VAL A 53 -19.51 14.90 -3.84
C VAL A 53 -20.82 15.44 -4.39
N GLU A 54 -20.94 15.45 -5.70
CA GLU A 54 -22.11 15.90 -6.46
C GLU A 54 -23.00 14.74 -6.92
N ARG A 55 -22.39 13.56 -7.19
CA ARG A 55 -23.06 12.41 -7.79
C ARG A 55 -22.90 11.14 -6.96
N ARG A 56 -23.96 10.37 -6.89
CA ARG A 56 -24.05 9.12 -6.12
C ARG A 56 -24.57 8.00 -7.00
N TYR A 57 -23.89 6.88 -7.02
CA TYR A 57 -24.20 5.71 -7.82
C TYR A 57 -24.32 4.47 -6.93
N THR A 58 -25.17 3.52 -7.32
CA THR A 58 -25.22 2.19 -6.74
C THR A 58 -24.38 1.18 -7.52
N ASP A 59 -23.93 1.56 -8.72
CA ASP A 59 -23.12 0.73 -9.62
C ASP A 59 -21.83 1.48 -10.03
N GLY A 60 -20.69 0.82 -9.84
CA GLY A 60 -19.38 1.37 -10.22
C GLY A 60 -19.23 1.61 -11.71
N ARG A 61 -19.88 0.82 -12.58
CA ARG A 61 -19.83 1.02 -14.03
C ARG A 61 -20.53 2.32 -14.46
N ALA A 62 -21.60 2.71 -13.78
CA ALA A 62 -22.25 3.99 -14.03
C ALA A 62 -21.31 5.17 -13.73
N LEU A 63 -20.57 5.09 -12.62
CA LEU A 63 -19.56 6.10 -12.28
C LEU A 63 -18.39 6.12 -13.30
N ILE A 64 -17.89 4.95 -13.73
CA ILE A 64 -16.82 4.83 -14.72
C ILE A 64 -17.21 5.54 -16.03
N ASN A 65 -18.47 5.41 -16.45
CA ASN A 65 -18.96 6.00 -17.70
C ASN A 65 -19.41 7.46 -17.59
N ASP A 66 -19.34 8.06 -16.40
CA ASP A 66 -19.71 9.47 -16.21
C ASP A 66 -18.65 10.39 -16.85
N PRO A 67 -19.04 11.25 -17.85
CA PRO A 67 -18.10 12.14 -18.53
C PRO A 67 -17.55 13.26 -17.61
N ASP A 68 -18.18 13.50 -16.47
CA ASP A 68 -17.71 14.47 -15.48
C ASP A 68 -16.73 13.89 -14.45
N VAL A 69 -16.36 12.61 -14.57
CA VAL A 69 -15.32 11.96 -13.80
C VAL A 69 -14.07 11.81 -14.66
N ASP A 70 -12.98 12.48 -14.28
CA ASP A 70 -11.71 12.48 -15.02
C ASP A 70 -10.84 11.27 -14.67
N ALA A 71 -10.89 10.81 -13.41
CA ALA A 71 -10.10 9.67 -12.91
C ALA A 71 -10.92 8.84 -11.92
N VAL A 72 -10.64 7.53 -11.89
CA VAL A 72 -11.37 6.59 -11.03
C VAL A 72 -10.45 6.03 -9.95
N VAL A 73 -10.97 5.97 -8.73
CA VAL A 73 -10.32 5.40 -7.55
C VAL A 73 -11.09 4.14 -7.13
N VAL A 74 -10.45 2.97 -7.22
CA VAL A 74 -11.05 1.68 -6.87
C VAL A 74 -10.59 1.30 -5.47
N VAL A 75 -11.55 1.24 -4.52
CA VAL A 75 -11.35 0.88 -3.10
C VAL A 75 -12.36 -0.16 -2.63
N ALA A 76 -12.91 -0.90 -3.56
CA ALA A 76 -13.83 -2.01 -3.33
C ALA A 76 -13.11 -3.22 -2.69
N PRO A 77 -13.83 -4.27 -2.23
CA PRO A 77 -13.19 -5.52 -1.80
C PRO A 77 -12.32 -6.14 -2.91
N THR A 78 -11.21 -6.77 -2.50
CA THR A 78 -10.15 -7.28 -3.40
C THR A 78 -10.67 -8.13 -4.56
N ARG A 79 -11.65 -9.01 -4.31
CA ARG A 79 -12.28 -9.84 -5.35
C ARG A 79 -12.93 -9.05 -6.49
N MET A 80 -13.29 -7.79 -6.26
CA MET A 80 -13.96 -6.94 -7.25
C MET A 80 -12.99 -6.12 -8.09
N HIS A 81 -11.72 -6.03 -7.69
CA HIS A 81 -10.73 -5.17 -8.33
C HIS A 81 -10.58 -5.49 -9.81
N ARG A 82 -10.46 -6.78 -10.18
CA ARG A 82 -10.28 -7.19 -11.57
C ARG A 82 -11.32 -6.57 -12.51
N ASP A 83 -12.58 -6.80 -12.25
CA ASP A 83 -13.65 -6.38 -13.17
C ASP A 83 -13.80 -4.86 -13.23
N LEU A 84 -13.53 -4.17 -12.11
CA LEU A 84 -13.54 -2.72 -12.04
C LEU A 84 -12.34 -2.12 -12.77
N ILE A 85 -11.13 -2.64 -12.55
CA ILE A 85 -9.90 -2.15 -13.19
C ILE A 85 -9.98 -2.36 -14.71
N LEU A 86 -10.47 -3.52 -15.17
CA LEU A 86 -10.68 -3.77 -16.59
C LEU A 86 -11.68 -2.78 -17.20
N ALA A 87 -12.79 -2.51 -16.51
CA ALA A 87 -13.77 -1.53 -16.98
C ALA A 87 -13.22 -0.10 -17.04
N VAL A 88 -12.39 0.31 -16.04
CA VAL A 88 -11.70 1.62 -16.09
C VAL A 88 -10.71 1.69 -17.24
N SER A 89 -9.96 0.59 -17.48
CA SER A 89 -9.02 0.48 -18.60
C SER A 89 -9.72 0.59 -19.97
N GLU A 90 -10.87 -0.06 -20.12
CA GLU A 90 -11.72 0.03 -21.32
C GLU A 90 -12.29 1.44 -21.54
N ALA A 91 -12.65 2.15 -20.46
CA ALA A 91 -13.12 3.51 -20.50
C ALA A 91 -12.00 4.54 -20.78
N GLY A 92 -10.73 4.12 -20.76
CA GLY A 92 -9.58 4.99 -21.03
C GLY A 92 -9.32 6.03 -19.95
N LYS A 93 -9.79 5.81 -18.70
CA LYS A 93 -9.64 6.77 -17.62
C LYS A 93 -8.41 6.46 -16.76
N PRO A 94 -7.69 7.49 -16.26
CA PRO A 94 -6.68 7.31 -15.22
C PRO A 94 -7.22 6.56 -14.02
N LEU A 95 -6.40 5.65 -13.47
CA LEU A 95 -6.75 4.73 -12.41
C LEU A 95 -5.88 4.95 -11.16
N PHE A 96 -6.52 5.09 -10.01
CA PHE A 96 -5.91 4.76 -8.73
C PHE A 96 -6.62 3.53 -8.18
N THR A 97 -5.88 2.51 -7.73
CA THR A 97 -6.51 1.32 -7.15
C THR A 97 -5.86 0.93 -5.83
N GLU A 98 -6.67 0.48 -4.88
CA GLU A 98 -6.15 -0.08 -3.65
C GLU A 98 -5.45 -1.43 -3.89
N LYS A 99 -4.60 -1.75 -2.94
CA LYS A 99 -3.91 -3.04 -2.84
C LYS A 99 -4.76 -4.02 -1.99
N PRO A 100 -4.56 -5.35 -2.13
CA PRO A 100 -3.85 -6.04 -3.21
C PRO A 100 -4.63 -5.94 -4.53
N LEU A 101 -3.94 -6.10 -5.67
CA LEU A 101 -4.61 -5.96 -6.97
C LEU A 101 -5.65 -7.05 -7.22
N ALA A 102 -5.45 -8.25 -6.71
CA ALA A 102 -6.37 -9.38 -6.83
C ALA A 102 -6.11 -10.44 -5.77
N PRO A 103 -7.06 -11.39 -5.55
CA PRO A 103 -6.91 -12.47 -4.60
C PRO A 103 -5.85 -13.53 -5.00
N ASN A 104 -5.46 -13.60 -6.27
CA ASN A 104 -4.50 -14.59 -6.78
C ASN A 104 -3.58 -13.98 -7.83
N TYR A 105 -2.40 -14.58 -7.99
CA TYR A 105 -1.34 -14.06 -8.83
C TYR A 105 -1.69 -14.05 -10.33
N GLU A 106 -2.38 -15.06 -10.84
CA GLU A 106 -2.79 -15.16 -12.24
C GLU A 106 -3.69 -13.98 -12.64
N THR A 107 -4.61 -13.60 -11.75
CA THR A 107 -5.48 -12.42 -11.95
C THR A 107 -4.66 -11.12 -11.90
N VAL A 108 -3.65 -11.04 -11.04
CA VAL A 108 -2.74 -9.87 -11.00
C VAL A 108 -2.02 -9.72 -12.35
N VAL A 109 -1.48 -10.80 -12.90
CA VAL A 109 -0.81 -10.78 -14.22
C VAL A 109 -1.78 -10.30 -15.31
N GLU A 110 -3.02 -10.77 -15.31
CA GLU A 110 -4.07 -10.34 -16.24
C GLU A 110 -4.33 -8.82 -16.13
N ILE A 111 -4.53 -8.32 -14.91
CA ILE A 111 -4.77 -6.89 -14.64
C ILE A 111 -3.60 -6.04 -15.15
N VAL A 112 -2.38 -6.39 -14.77
CA VAL A 112 -1.17 -5.64 -15.16
C VAL A 112 -1.02 -5.59 -16.68
N ALA A 113 -1.23 -6.73 -17.35
CA ALA A 113 -1.21 -6.80 -18.81
C ALA A 113 -2.32 -5.95 -19.46
N ALA A 114 -3.51 -5.91 -18.88
CA ALA A 114 -4.63 -5.13 -19.40
C ALA A 114 -4.39 -3.62 -19.27
N VAL A 115 -3.94 -3.17 -18.08
CA VAL A 115 -3.57 -1.77 -17.83
C VAL A 115 -2.42 -1.33 -18.77
N ALA A 116 -1.40 -2.18 -18.95
CA ALA A 116 -0.30 -1.88 -19.87
C ALA A 116 -0.78 -1.75 -21.33
N ARG A 117 -1.69 -2.62 -21.78
CA ARG A 117 -2.28 -2.55 -23.13
C ARG A 117 -3.14 -1.32 -23.34
N SER A 118 -3.90 -0.90 -22.34
CA SER A 118 -4.76 0.29 -22.45
C SER A 118 -3.96 1.60 -22.48
N GLY A 119 -2.75 1.58 -21.90
CA GLY A 119 -1.89 2.76 -21.83
C GLY A 119 -2.39 3.84 -20.87
N ILE A 120 -3.40 3.56 -20.03
CA ILE A 120 -3.88 4.53 -19.04
C ILE A 120 -2.85 4.78 -17.95
N PRO A 121 -2.75 6.01 -17.41
CA PRO A 121 -1.99 6.27 -16.19
C PRO A 121 -2.62 5.51 -15.03
N ALA A 122 -1.81 4.70 -14.30
CA ALA A 122 -2.31 3.91 -13.19
C ALA A 122 -1.36 3.94 -11.99
N GLN A 123 -1.92 4.17 -10.79
CA GLN A 123 -1.21 4.11 -9.51
C GLN A 123 -1.85 3.08 -8.60
N VAL A 124 -1.02 2.34 -7.87
CA VAL A 124 -1.47 1.38 -6.86
C VAL A 124 -1.26 1.95 -5.46
N GLY A 125 -2.19 1.67 -4.55
CA GLY A 125 -2.24 2.19 -3.19
C GLY A 125 -1.15 1.65 -2.26
N PHE A 126 0.13 1.69 -2.65
CA PHE A 126 1.26 1.44 -1.78
C PHE A 126 1.69 2.71 -1.04
N GLN A 127 0.79 3.20 -0.19
CA GLN A 127 0.92 4.47 0.50
C GLN A 127 2.17 4.55 1.38
N SER A 128 2.67 3.42 1.88
CA SER A 128 3.88 3.35 2.71
C SER A 128 5.12 3.92 2.01
N ARG A 129 5.20 3.90 0.67
CA ARG A 129 6.29 4.54 -0.08
C ARG A 129 6.33 6.07 0.09
N PHE A 130 5.24 6.69 0.52
CA PHE A 130 5.15 8.14 0.74
C PHE A 130 5.48 8.54 2.17
N HIS A 131 5.64 7.58 3.09
CA HIS A 131 6.01 7.86 4.46
C HIS A 131 7.44 8.43 4.54
N PRO A 132 7.68 9.57 5.23
CA PRO A 132 9.00 10.21 5.27
C PRO A 132 10.12 9.30 5.78
N ILE A 133 9.84 8.46 6.79
CA ILE A 133 10.80 7.47 7.29
C ILE A 133 11.14 6.45 6.19
N VAL A 134 10.15 5.90 5.49
CA VAL A 134 10.37 4.91 4.42
C VAL A 134 11.15 5.54 3.25
N ARG A 135 10.87 6.81 2.92
CA ARG A 135 11.67 7.57 1.95
C ARG A 135 13.11 7.78 2.41
N PHE A 136 13.33 8.08 3.70
CA PHE A 136 14.66 8.16 4.26
C PHE A 136 15.44 6.84 4.10
N LEU A 137 14.78 5.69 4.34
CA LEU A 137 15.39 4.38 4.12
C LEU A 137 15.77 4.18 2.64
N GLN A 138 14.87 4.55 1.74
CA GLN A 138 15.10 4.44 0.31
C GLN A 138 16.28 5.34 -0.16
N GLU A 139 16.35 6.57 0.30
CA GLU A 139 17.47 7.48 0.03
C GLU A 139 18.79 6.92 0.58
N ALA A 140 18.79 6.37 1.79
CA ALA A 140 19.99 5.77 2.39
C ALA A 140 20.53 4.58 1.58
N VAL A 141 19.63 3.75 1.02
CA VAL A 141 19.99 2.62 0.14
C VAL A 141 20.49 3.12 -1.21
N THR A 142 19.78 4.05 -1.85
CA THR A 142 20.09 4.56 -3.19
C THR A 142 21.40 5.33 -3.21
N ASP A 143 21.62 6.20 -2.22
CA ASP A 143 22.81 7.03 -2.10
C ASP A 143 24.02 6.26 -1.57
N ARG A 144 23.83 5.00 -1.19
CA ARG A 144 24.86 4.18 -0.52
C ARG A 144 25.49 4.89 0.67
N ARG A 145 24.67 5.61 1.44
CA ARG A 145 25.13 6.49 2.54
C ARG A 145 26.03 5.79 3.56
N TYR A 146 25.82 4.48 3.75
CA TYR A 146 26.56 3.61 4.66
C TYR A 146 27.24 2.43 3.94
N GLY A 147 27.55 2.57 2.64
CA GLY A 147 28.04 1.49 1.80
C GLY A 147 26.92 0.65 1.20
N ALA A 148 27.24 -0.55 0.74
CA ALA A 148 26.24 -1.47 0.17
C ALA A 148 25.32 -2.00 1.27
N ALA A 149 24.05 -2.18 0.94
CA ALA A 149 23.10 -2.89 1.80
C ALA A 149 23.47 -4.38 1.83
N MET A 150 23.55 -4.95 3.02
CA MET A 150 23.91 -6.37 3.24
C MET A 150 22.68 -7.21 3.53
N GLY A 151 21.72 -6.68 4.26
CA GLY A 151 20.50 -7.38 4.64
C GLY A 151 19.49 -6.50 5.35
N TYR A 152 18.31 -7.06 5.63
CA TYR A 152 17.25 -6.37 6.35
C TYR A 152 16.38 -7.33 7.18
N MET A 153 15.69 -6.75 8.15
CA MET A 153 14.62 -7.41 8.90
C MET A 153 13.38 -6.53 8.88
N ILE A 154 12.23 -7.13 8.57
CA ILE A 154 10.93 -6.45 8.67
C ILE A 154 10.03 -7.28 9.59
N ARG A 155 9.46 -6.63 10.60
CA ARG A 155 8.34 -7.15 11.38
C ARG A 155 7.13 -6.27 11.12
N ASP A 156 5.98 -6.88 10.85
CA ASP A 156 4.76 -6.18 10.46
C ASP A 156 3.58 -6.80 11.22
N ASP A 157 3.17 -6.14 12.31
CA ASP A 157 2.11 -6.61 13.20
C ASP A 157 0.85 -5.78 12.94
N GLN A 158 -0.30 -6.43 12.89
CA GLN A 158 -1.60 -5.76 12.88
C GLN A 158 -2.54 -6.37 13.91
N PHE A 159 -3.24 -5.52 14.64
CA PHE A 159 -4.33 -5.97 15.48
C PHE A 159 -5.44 -6.56 14.62
N TRP A 160 -5.80 -7.80 14.91
CA TRP A 160 -6.92 -8.46 14.28
C TRP A 160 -7.78 -9.08 15.38
N PRO A 161 -9.02 -8.63 15.56
CA PRO A 161 -9.86 -9.10 16.65
C PRO A 161 -10.12 -10.59 16.53
N THR A 162 -9.66 -11.34 17.51
CA THR A 162 -9.86 -12.79 17.60
C THR A 162 -11.31 -13.12 17.86
N GLY A 163 -11.88 -14.06 17.07
CA GLY A 163 -13.22 -14.60 17.30
C GLY A 163 -14.36 -13.65 17.01
N ALA A 164 -14.09 -12.44 16.61
CA ALA A 164 -15.10 -11.50 16.21
C ALA A 164 -15.09 -11.34 14.70
N VAL A 165 -16.20 -11.63 14.10
CA VAL A 165 -16.60 -10.89 12.93
C VAL A 165 -16.77 -9.45 13.39
N VAL A 166 -15.67 -8.70 13.40
CA VAL A 166 -15.73 -7.27 13.67
C VAL A 166 -16.35 -6.62 12.48
N ASP A 167 -17.51 -6.07 12.68
CA ASP A 167 -18.34 -5.42 11.68
C ASP A 167 -18.44 -6.20 10.37
N GLY A 168 -19.64 -6.48 9.89
CA GLY A 168 -19.89 -7.25 8.65
C GLY A 168 -19.10 -6.78 7.41
N HIS A 169 -18.42 -5.62 7.49
CA HIS A 169 -17.60 -5.04 6.45
C HIS A 169 -16.17 -5.59 6.34
N THR A 170 -15.63 -6.23 7.36
CA THR A 170 -14.26 -6.79 7.35
C THR A 170 -14.21 -8.31 7.35
N SER A 171 -15.35 -8.96 7.51
CA SER A 171 -15.46 -10.43 7.54
C SER A 171 -14.93 -11.12 6.28
N TRP A 172 -14.97 -10.46 5.12
CA TRP A 172 -14.47 -10.98 3.86
C TRP A 172 -12.95 -11.22 3.88
N ARG A 173 -12.18 -10.43 4.66
CA ARG A 173 -10.71 -10.58 4.78
C ARG A 173 -10.29 -11.88 5.48
N SER A 174 -11.15 -12.51 6.25
CA SER A 174 -10.91 -13.82 6.87
C SER A 174 -11.23 -15.01 5.97
N GLN A 175 -11.74 -14.76 4.75
CA GLN A 175 -12.20 -15.78 3.79
C GLN A 175 -11.27 -15.82 2.58
N ALA A 176 -10.61 -16.96 2.34
CA ALA A 176 -9.65 -17.11 1.25
C ALA A 176 -10.25 -16.86 -0.14
N ALA A 177 -11.51 -17.22 -0.35
CA ALA A 177 -12.21 -16.99 -1.62
C ALA A 177 -12.43 -15.50 -1.94
N GLU A 178 -12.50 -14.64 -0.92
CA GLU A 178 -12.76 -13.20 -1.05
C GLU A 178 -11.45 -12.39 -1.06
N ALA A 179 -10.55 -12.70 -0.13
CA ALA A 179 -9.31 -11.98 0.10
C ALA A 179 -8.10 -12.58 -0.63
N GLY A 180 -8.11 -13.89 -0.88
CA GLY A 180 -6.98 -14.63 -1.46
C GLY A 180 -5.93 -15.05 -0.46
N GLY A 181 -5.68 -14.28 0.58
CA GLY A 181 -4.72 -14.54 1.64
C GLY A 181 -4.99 -13.67 2.86
N GLY A 182 -4.20 -13.88 3.91
CA GLY A 182 -4.35 -13.21 5.19
C GLY A 182 -3.27 -12.15 5.46
N ALA A 183 -2.55 -12.31 6.57
CA ALA A 183 -1.57 -11.34 7.05
C ALA A 183 -0.53 -10.96 5.99
N LEU A 184 -0.08 -11.90 5.17
CA LEU A 184 0.92 -11.65 4.17
C LEU A 184 0.36 -10.85 2.98
N LEU A 185 -0.78 -11.28 2.40
CA LEU A 185 -1.33 -10.64 1.20
C LEU A 185 -2.11 -9.36 1.54
N GLU A 186 -3.04 -9.42 2.51
CA GLU A 186 -3.93 -8.29 2.80
C GLU A 186 -3.24 -7.15 3.54
N HIS A 187 -2.28 -7.46 4.40
CA HIS A 187 -1.58 -6.46 5.21
C HIS A 187 -0.15 -6.23 4.74
N SER A 188 0.70 -7.26 4.84
CA SER A 188 2.14 -7.11 4.65
C SER A 188 2.59 -7.08 3.20
N ILE A 189 1.67 -7.05 2.24
CA ILE A 189 2.02 -6.72 0.85
C ILE A 189 2.69 -5.33 0.75
N HIS A 190 2.38 -4.40 1.66
CA HIS A 190 3.11 -3.14 1.79
C HIS A 190 4.58 -3.35 2.15
N SER A 191 4.87 -4.28 3.05
CA SER A 191 6.24 -4.63 3.45
C SER A 191 6.96 -5.40 2.36
N CYS A 192 6.25 -6.24 1.60
CA CYS A 192 6.78 -6.89 0.38
C CYS A 192 7.13 -5.83 -0.69
N ASP A 193 6.25 -4.84 -0.88
CA ASP A 193 6.49 -3.73 -1.79
C ASP A 193 7.71 -2.89 -1.37
N ILE A 194 7.83 -2.54 -0.08
CA ILE A 194 8.99 -1.83 0.45
C ILE A 194 10.27 -2.63 0.19
N ALA A 195 10.29 -3.93 0.47
CA ALA A 195 11.47 -4.76 0.24
C ALA A 195 11.87 -4.80 -1.24
N CYS A 196 10.91 -4.99 -2.15
CA CYS A 196 11.17 -4.96 -3.60
C CYS A 196 11.63 -3.57 -4.07
N TRP A 197 11.07 -2.50 -3.53
CA TRP A 197 11.44 -1.13 -3.87
C TRP A 197 12.84 -0.75 -3.41
N LEU A 198 13.24 -1.19 -2.21
CA LEU A 198 14.56 -0.90 -1.64
C LEU A 198 15.68 -1.74 -2.28
N PHE A 199 15.43 -3.01 -2.56
CA PHE A 199 16.49 -3.97 -2.88
C PHE A 199 16.37 -4.62 -4.26
N GLY A 200 15.31 -4.29 -5.01
CA GLY A 200 15.04 -4.82 -6.35
C GLY A 200 14.33 -6.17 -6.36
N PRO A 201 14.26 -6.83 -7.52
CA PRO A 201 13.52 -8.08 -7.71
C PRO A 201 14.00 -9.18 -6.77
N VAL A 202 13.06 -10.04 -6.36
CA VAL A 202 13.34 -11.21 -5.53
C VAL A 202 13.76 -12.39 -6.41
N ARG A 203 14.85 -13.03 -6.06
CA ARG A 203 15.34 -14.25 -6.72
C ARG A 203 14.68 -15.50 -6.16
N ARG A 204 14.61 -15.61 -4.82
CA ARG A 204 14.13 -16.80 -4.13
C ARG A 204 13.58 -16.46 -2.76
N VAL A 205 12.58 -17.23 -2.31
CA VAL A 205 12.01 -17.11 -0.97
C VAL A 205 11.81 -18.48 -0.33
N TYR A 206 12.05 -18.57 0.97
CA TYR A 206 11.55 -19.65 1.83
C TYR A 206 10.53 -19.06 2.80
N ALA A 207 9.38 -19.73 2.95
CA ALA A 207 8.31 -19.25 3.81
C ALA A 207 7.66 -20.36 4.63
N SER A 208 7.10 -19.96 5.76
CA SER A 208 6.21 -20.77 6.59
C SER A 208 5.01 -19.96 7.00
N THR A 209 3.81 -20.50 6.85
CA THR A 209 2.54 -19.84 7.22
C THR A 209 1.80 -20.65 8.28
N ARG A 210 0.99 -19.96 9.10
CA ARG A 210 0.14 -20.59 10.14
C ARG A 210 -1.23 -19.94 10.18
N ARG A 211 -2.22 -20.71 10.65
CA ARG A 211 -3.60 -20.31 10.92
C ARG A 211 -3.90 -20.65 12.38
N ILE A 212 -3.56 -19.76 13.30
CA ILE A 212 -3.67 -19.98 14.75
C ILE A 212 -5.07 -19.64 15.23
N PHE A 213 -5.68 -18.57 14.68
CA PHE A 213 -7.02 -18.11 15.08
C PHE A 213 -8.17 -18.84 14.38
N GLY A 214 -7.86 -19.80 13.49
CA GLY A 214 -8.88 -20.60 12.82
C GLY A 214 -9.59 -19.89 11.65
N TYR A 215 -8.98 -18.81 11.13
CA TYR A 215 -9.44 -18.20 9.87
C TYR A 215 -9.15 -19.11 8.67
N ASP A 216 -9.83 -18.86 7.55
CA ASP A 216 -9.58 -19.55 6.29
C ASP A 216 -8.28 -19.08 5.60
N VAL A 217 -7.72 -17.96 6.07
CA VAL A 217 -6.46 -17.35 5.63
C VAL A 217 -5.40 -17.46 6.72
N GLU A 218 -4.12 -17.27 6.38
CA GLU A 218 -3.06 -17.26 7.37
C GLU A 218 -3.08 -15.98 8.22
N ASP A 219 -2.84 -16.15 9.51
CA ASP A 219 -2.65 -15.07 10.48
C ASP A 219 -1.19 -14.82 10.81
N THR A 220 -0.29 -15.70 10.37
CA THR A 220 1.14 -15.58 10.58
C THR A 220 1.89 -16.09 9.35
N ALA A 221 2.88 -15.30 8.87
CA ALA A 221 3.84 -15.75 7.88
C ALA A 221 5.25 -15.28 8.24
N ALA A 222 6.22 -16.18 8.10
CA ALA A 222 7.65 -15.90 8.27
C ALA A 222 8.38 -16.23 6.97
N LEU A 223 9.16 -15.26 6.46
CA LEU A 223 9.86 -15.37 5.19
C LEU A 223 11.37 -15.14 5.37
N THR A 224 12.16 -15.89 4.60
CA THR A 224 13.55 -15.56 4.27
C THR A 224 13.60 -15.26 2.78
N ILE A 225 14.12 -14.08 2.40
CA ILE A 225 14.04 -13.52 1.07
C ILE A 225 15.46 -13.28 0.55
N GLU A 226 15.74 -13.71 -0.69
CA GLU A 226 16.98 -13.41 -1.39
C GLU A 226 16.67 -12.57 -2.63
N HIS A 227 17.26 -11.39 -2.73
CA HIS A 227 17.12 -10.52 -3.89
C HIS A 227 18.17 -10.83 -4.97
N GLU A 228 17.88 -10.44 -6.21
CA GLU A 228 18.86 -10.54 -7.31
C GLU A 228 20.09 -9.67 -7.09
N SER A 229 19.95 -8.58 -6.33
CA SER A 229 21.05 -7.73 -5.89
C SER A 229 22.04 -8.41 -4.93
N GLY A 230 21.67 -9.59 -4.41
CA GLY A 230 22.45 -10.32 -3.39
C GLY A 230 22.06 -9.95 -1.95
N VAL A 231 21.22 -8.95 -1.74
CA VAL A 231 20.70 -8.60 -0.40
C VAL A 231 19.79 -9.71 0.10
N VAL A 232 19.92 -10.04 1.39
CA VAL A 232 19.12 -11.08 2.07
C VAL A 232 18.25 -10.41 3.13
N GLY A 233 17.00 -10.84 3.25
CA GLY A 233 16.09 -10.30 4.25
C GLY A 233 15.20 -11.31 4.92
N THR A 234 14.61 -10.90 6.03
CA THR A 234 13.54 -11.62 6.70
C THR A 234 12.32 -10.74 6.86
N LEU A 235 11.14 -11.36 6.75
CA LEU A 235 9.86 -10.72 7.03
C LEU A 235 9.04 -11.63 7.95
N LEU A 236 8.58 -11.09 9.06
CA LEU A 236 7.60 -11.71 9.94
C LEU A 236 6.35 -10.85 9.95
N THR A 237 5.22 -11.42 9.56
CA THR A 237 3.92 -10.74 9.61
C THR A 237 2.95 -11.51 10.51
N ILE A 238 2.19 -10.78 11.31
CA ILE A 238 1.29 -11.35 12.30
C ILE A 238 0.00 -10.53 12.37
N PHE A 239 -1.14 -11.19 12.17
CA PHE A 239 -2.39 -10.71 12.71
C PHE A 239 -2.45 -11.12 14.20
N ASN A 240 -2.41 -10.16 15.10
CA ASN A 240 -2.37 -10.43 16.53
C ASN A 240 -3.69 -10.03 17.22
N GLY A 241 -3.94 -10.60 18.40
CA GLY A 241 -5.12 -10.31 19.21
C GLY A 241 -4.89 -9.25 20.30
N VAL A 242 -3.80 -8.49 20.20
CA VAL A 242 -3.44 -7.47 21.19
C VAL A 242 -3.91 -6.11 20.69
N GLN A 243 -4.89 -5.54 21.37
CA GLN A 243 -5.43 -4.23 21.03
C GLN A 243 -4.33 -3.16 21.10
N ASP A 244 -4.40 -2.16 20.22
CA ASP A 244 -3.46 -1.04 20.11
C ASP A 244 -2.01 -1.45 19.84
N ARG A 245 -1.82 -2.67 19.27
CA ARG A 245 -0.52 -3.14 18.81
C ARG A 245 -0.54 -3.33 17.31
N GLU A 246 -0.24 -2.24 16.61
CA GLU A 246 0.01 -2.20 15.16
C GLU A 246 1.37 -1.53 14.96
N GLU A 247 2.37 -2.27 14.48
CA GLU A 247 3.73 -1.76 14.36
C GLU A 247 4.43 -2.40 13.15
N ARG A 248 5.02 -1.56 12.32
CA ARG A 248 6.00 -1.98 11.33
C ARG A 248 7.39 -1.56 11.77
N ARG A 249 8.26 -2.54 12.02
CA ARG A 249 9.67 -2.32 12.30
C ARG A 249 10.50 -2.76 11.11
N ILE A 250 11.42 -1.89 10.68
CA ILE A 250 12.35 -2.13 9.57
C ILE A 250 13.76 -1.89 10.08
N GLU A 251 14.62 -2.89 9.95
CA GLU A 251 16.04 -2.79 10.27
C GLU A 251 16.85 -3.03 9.00
N LEU A 252 17.71 -2.11 8.64
CA LEU A 252 18.61 -2.19 7.48
C LEU A 252 20.05 -2.29 7.95
N PHE A 253 20.80 -3.20 7.36
CA PHE A 253 22.22 -3.44 7.66
C PHE A 253 23.06 -3.15 6.42
N PHE A 254 24.09 -2.30 6.60
CA PHE A 254 25.00 -1.85 5.56
C PHE A 254 26.45 -2.19 5.94
N GLU A 255 27.40 -2.03 5.00
CA GLU A 255 28.82 -2.27 5.24
C GLU A 255 29.36 -1.44 6.41
N THR A 256 28.89 -0.20 6.60
CA THR A 256 29.43 0.74 7.59
C THR A 256 28.37 1.37 8.48
N GLY A 257 27.17 0.79 8.55
CA GLY A 257 26.10 1.33 9.39
C GLY A 257 24.88 0.45 9.44
N ALA A 258 23.94 0.84 10.30
CA ALA A 258 22.63 0.23 10.42
C ALA A 258 21.57 1.31 10.67
N ILE A 259 20.35 1.04 10.24
CA ILE A 259 19.19 1.90 10.47
C ILE A 259 18.09 1.05 11.07
N GLU A 260 17.52 1.49 12.18
CA GLU A 260 16.32 0.92 12.78
C GLU A 260 15.19 1.94 12.66
N ALA A 261 14.09 1.53 12.07
CA ALA A 261 12.90 2.36 11.89
C ALA A 261 11.67 1.66 12.44
N THR A 262 10.83 2.38 13.17
CA THR A 262 9.48 1.96 13.50
C THR A 262 8.53 2.94 12.85
N THR A 263 7.52 2.43 12.17
CA THR A 263 6.46 3.24 11.56
C THR A 263 5.11 2.65 11.91
N ASP A 264 4.13 3.52 12.13
CA ASP A 264 2.72 3.15 12.17
C ASP A 264 2.07 3.44 10.80
N PHE A 265 0.76 3.17 10.70
CA PHE A 265 -0.07 3.54 9.53
C PHE A 265 -0.35 5.04 9.45
N LEU A 266 -0.08 5.80 10.51
CA LEU A 266 -0.26 7.25 10.58
C LEU A 266 1.10 7.95 10.49
N VAL A 267 1.24 8.89 9.57
CA VAL A 267 2.44 9.73 9.48
C VAL A 267 2.52 10.63 10.70
N GLY A 268 3.65 10.61 11.41
CA GLY A 268 3.86 11.38 12.63
C GLY A 268 3.21 10.75 13.87
N ALA A 269 2.95 9.44 13.84
CA ALA A 269 2.49 8.72 15.02
C ALA A 269 3.50 8.81 16.17
N PRO A 270 3.05 8.78 17.43
CA PRO A 270 3.97 8.81 18.58
C PRO A 270 4.99 7.67 18.60
N GLU A 271 4.67 6.55 17.97
CA GLU A 271 5.49 5.35 17.84
C GLU A 271 6.55 5.46 16.75
N ASP A 272 6.43 6.43 15.84
CA ASP A 272 7.42 6.65 14.79
C ASP A 272 8.80 6.90 15.39
N SER A 273 9.76 6.10 14.97
CA SER A 273 11.15 6.23 15.43
C SER A 273 12.14 5.90 14.33
N LEU A 274 13.26 6.59 14.35
CA LEU A 274 14.35 6.39 13.42
C LEU A 274 15.69 6.51 14.15
N LEU A 275 16.43 5.41 14.18
CA LEU A 275 17.72 5.30 14.82
C LEU A 275 18.77 4.93 13.77
N VAL A 276 19.83 5.72 13.70
CA VAL A 276 20.93 5.51 12.75
C VAL A 276 22.20 5.26 13.51
N LYS A 277 22.96 4.24 13.13
CA LYS A 277 24.28 3.93 13.68
C LYS A 277 25.29 3.81 12.55
N GLY A 278 26.27 4.71 12.53
CA GLY A 278 27.42 4.61 11.64
C GLY A 278 28.49 3.63 12.15
N GLN A 279 29.61 3.52 11.43
CA GLN A 279 30.72 2.62 11.71
C GLN A 279 31.32 2.84 13.10
N SER A 280 31.29 4.05 13.62
CA SER A 280 31.83 4.42 14.93
C SER A 280 30.96 5.48 15.60
N GLY A 281 31.05 5.59 16.92
CA GLY A 281 30.26 6.54 17.69
C GLY A 281 28.94 5.97 18.22
N PRO A 282 28.18 6.78 18.96
CA PRO A 282 26.86 6.41 19.44
C PRO A 282 25.84 6.34 18.29
N ALA A 283 24.75 5.63 18.52
CA ALA A 283 23.60 5.71 17.62
C ALA A 283 22.94 7.10 17.72
N GLU A 284 22.54 7.63 16.59
CA GLU A 284 21.84 8.90 16.44
C GLU A 284 20.34 8.64 16.28
N ARG A 285 19.53 9.28 17.12
CA ARG A 285 18.08 9.29 16.96
C ARG A 285 17.70 10.49 16.10
N ILE A 286 17.09 10.21 14.96
CA ILE A 286 16.55 11.24 14.07
C ILE A 286 15.19 11.66 14.60
N ASP A 287 14.95 12.96 14.70
CA ASP A 287 13.62 13.50 15.03
C ASP A 287 12.67 13.28 13.84
N CYS A 288 11.70 12.39 14.02
CA CYS A 288 10.75 12.04 12.97
C CYS A 288 9.82 13.21 12.62
N ASN A 289 9.54 14.11 13.57
CA ASN A 289 8.74 15.31 13.31
C ASN A 289 9.53 16.33 12.47
N GLU A 290 10.82 16.52 12.74
CA GLU A 290 11.68 17.35 11.90
C GLU A 290 11.83 16.76 10.50
N LEU A 291 12.01 15.43 10.38
CA LEU A 291 12.06 14.73 9.11
C LEU A 291 10.77 14.93 8.30
N LEU A 292 9.62 14.82 8.96
CA LEU A 292 8.31 15.04 8.37
C LEU A 292 8.15 16.48 7.87
N ARG A 293 8.46 17.47 8.73
CA ARG A 293 8.41 18.89 8.36
C ARG A 293 9.31 19.21 7.17
N ALA A 294 10.54 18.70 7.18
CA ALA A 294 11.48 18.88 6.08
C ALA A 294 10.97 18.24 4.77
N ALA A 295 10.37 17.04 4.84
CA ALA A 295 9.77 16.40 3.70
C ALA A 295 8.60 17.20 3.14
N PHE A 296 7.72 17.72 3.99
CA PHE A 296 6.59 18.56 3.57
C PHE A 296 7.05 19.88 2.95
N ALA A 297 8.00 20.57 3.57
CA ALA A 297 8.57 21.81 3.03
C ALA A 297 9.19 21.58 1.63
N ARG A 298 9.95 20.49 1.45
CA ARG A 298 10.52 20.09 0.16
C ARG A 298 9.44 19.87 -0.90
N ASP A 299 8.33 19.26 -0.51
CA ASP A 299 7.22 18.97 -1.40
C ASP A 299 6.25 20.17 -1.58
N GLY A 300 6.57 21.35 -1.00
CA GLY A 300 5.77 22.57 -1.08
C GLY A 300 4.48 22.50 -0.26
N LEU A 301 4.47 21.66 0.78
CA LEU A 301 3.37 21.54 1.74
C LEU A 301 3.64 22.41 2.96
N ASP A 302 2.58 22.84 3.64
CA ASP A 302 2.70 23.48 4.94
C ASP A 302 3.22 22.49 5.97
N PRO A 303 4.43 22.71 6.54
CA PRO A 303 5.04 21.77 7.49
C PRO A 303 4.30 21.66 8.83
N ASP A 304 3.47 22.64 9.16
CA ASP A 304 2.69 22.67 10.41
C ASP A 304 1.25 22.18 10.19
N ARG A 305 0.88 21.82 8.97
CA ARG A 305 -0.44 21.25 8.65
C ARG A 305 -0.56 19.84 9.25
N GLU A 306 -1.59 19.61 10.04
CA GLU A 306 -1.90 18.28 10.54
C GLU A 306 -2.37 17.39 9.39
N PHE A 307 -1.54 16.42 9.01
CA PHE A 307 -1.87 15.39 8.05
C PHE A 307 -1.85 14.05 8.72
N TYR A 308 -2.97 13.40 8.76
CA TYR A 308 -3.10 12.08 9.35
C TYR A 308 -3.39 10.98 8.33
N VAL A 309 -3.22 11.27 7.03
CA VAL A 309 -3.74 10.34 6.02
C VAL A 309 -2.69 10.09 4.94
N TYR A 310 -2.05 8.91 4.96
CA TYR A 310 -1.19 8.41 3.87
C TYR A 310 -1.80 8.57 2.48
N GLN A 311 -3.12 8.41 2.40
CA GLN A 311 -3.88 8.56 1.18
C GLN A 311 -3.74 9.95 0.56
N TYR A 312 -3.59 11.01 1.39
CA TYR A 312 -3.38 12.35 0.86
C TYR A 312 -2.09 12.43 0.02
N LEU A 313 -0.96 11.96 0.55
CA LEU A 313 0.32 12.01 -0.16
C LEU A 313 0.28 11.16 -1.44
N ALA A 314 -0.35 9.99 -1.39
CA ALA A 314 -0.50 9.11 -2.53
C ALA A 314 -1.38 9.73 -3.63
N HIS A 315 -2.55 10.27 -3.27
CA HIS A 315 -3.43 10.95 -4.23
C HIS A 315 -2.85 12.26 -4.75
N ARG A 316 -2.13 13.00 -3.91
CA ARG A 316 -1.39 14.19 -4.35
C ARG A 316 -0.36 13.82 -5.43
N SER A 317 0.43 12.78 -5.19
CA SER A 317 1.38 12.26 -6.16
C SER A 317 0.69 11.85 -7.47
N PHE A 318 -0.42 11.14 -7.39
CA PHE A 318 -1.23 10.76 -8.54
C PHE A 318 -1.72 11.98 -9.34
N ALA A 319 -2.34 12.95 -8.67
CA ALA A 319 -2.86 14.16 -9.32
C ALA A 319 -1.73 14.97 -9.99
N GLN A 320 -0.57 15.10 -9.34
CA GLN A 320 0.60 15.78 -9.90
C GLN A 320 1.17 15.04 -11.11
N ALA A 321 1.26 13.71 -11.04
CA ALA A 321 1.71 12.88 -12.16
C ALA A 321 0.82 13.08 -13.39
N LEU A 322 -0.51 13.09 -13.22
CA LEU A 322 -1.46 13.36 -14.30
C LEU A 322 -1.32 14.78 -14.85
N ALA A 323 -1.13 15.77 -13.98
CA ALA A 323 -0.98 17.17 -14.40
C ALA A 323 0.31 17.43 -15.19
N THR A 324 1.37 16.66 -14.91
CA THR A 324 2.68 16.81 -15.57
C THR A 324 2.92 15.83 -16.72
N GLY A 325 2.02 14.86 -16.92
CA GLY A 325 2.17 13.81 -17.92
C GLY A 325 3.25 12.77 -17.59
N VAL A 326 3.70 12.74 -16.33
CA VAL A 326 4.63 11.71 -15.82
C VAL A 326 3.83 10.47 -15.42
N ALA A 327 4.40 9.28 -15.62
CA ALA A 327 3.76 8.04 -15.20
C ALA A 327 3.60 8.02 -13.66
N PRO A 328 2.38 7.74 -13.13
CA PRO A 328 2.19 7.61 -11.70
C PRO A 328 3.01 6.46 -11.09
N SER A 329 3.52 6.64 -9.88
CA SER A 329 4.29 5.62 -9.14
C SER A 329 3.87 5.62 -7.66
N PRO A 330 3.78 4.43 -7.02
CA PRO A 330 4.00 3.09 -7.60
C PRO A 330 2.90 2.69 -8.59
N GLY A 331 3.30 2.05 -9.68
CA GLY A 331 2.40 1.58 -10.74
C GLY A 331 2.08 0.09 -10.64
N CYS A 332 1.34 -0.43 -11.63
CA CYS A 332 0.97 -1.85 -11.67
C CYS A 332 2.19 -2.79 -11.81
N ALA A 333 3.29 -2.34 -12.43
CA ALA A 333 4.51 -3.12 -12.52
C ALA A 333 5.17 -3.31 -11.13
N ASP A 334 5.18 -2.26 -10.30
CA ASP A 334 5.66 -2.37 -8.91
C ASP A 334 4.79 -3.35 -8.12
N ALA A 335 3.47 -3.26 -8.30
CA ALA A 335 2.53 -4.17 -7.64
C ALA A 335 2.75 -5.63 -8.05
N LEU A 336 3.07 -5.88 -9.32
CA LEU A 336 3.37 -7.23 -9.80
C LEU A 336 4.55 -7.84 -9.05
N GLU A 337 5.63 -7.09 -8.81
CA GLU A 337 6.81 -7.59 -8.07
C GLU A 337 6.46 -7.94 -6.61
N ALA A 338 5.67 -7.12 -5.93
CA ALA A 338 5.19 -7.43 -4.58
C ALA A 338 4.33 -8.70 -4.56
N HIS A 339 3.42 -8.87 -5.53
CA HIS A 339 2.60 -10.08 -5.63
C HIS A 339 3.41 -11.32 -6.03
N ARG A 340 4.47 -11.18 -6.83
CA ARG A 340 5.41 -12.28 -7.12
C ARG A 340 6.06 -12.80 -5.86
N LEU A 341 6.53 -11.92 -4.99
CA LEU A 341 7.09 -12.32 -3.70
C LEU A 341 6.06 -13.06 -2.85
N VAL A 342 4.83 -12.55 -2.76
CA VAL A 342 3.75 -13.17 -1.98
C VAL A 342 3.40 -14.56 -2.54
N GLU A 343 3.21 -14.69 -3.85
CA GLU A 343 2.91 -15.97 -4.50
C GLU A 343 4.02 -16.99 -4.29
N ALA A 344 5.28 -16.59 -4.53
CA ALA A 344 6.43 -17.47 -4.30
C ALA A 344 6.52 -17.91 -2.82
N ALA A 345 6.18 -17.02 -1.87
CA ALA A 345 6.12 -17.36 -0.46
C ALA A 345 5.01 -18.40 -0.16
N TYR A 346 3.83 -18.26 -0.74
CA TYR A 346 2.76 -19.26 -0.58
C TYR A 346 3.15 -20.60 -1.18
N ARG A 347 3.77 -20.63 -2.38
CA ARG A 347 4.26 -21.87 -2.98
C ARG A 347 5.37 -22.54 -2.15
N SER A 348 6.28 -21.73 -1.61
CA SER A 348 7.30 -22.22 -0.68
C SER A 348 6.69 -22.82 0.59
N ALA A 349 5.72 -22.13 1.20
CA ALA A 349 5.06 -22.62 2.41
C ALA A 349 4.29 -23.94 2.15
N ALA A 350 3.65 -24.07 0.99
CA ALA A 350 2.93 -25.29 0.60
C ALA A 350 3.86 -26.48 0.35
N SER A 351 5.03 -26.24 -0.28
CA SER A 351 6.01 -27.29 -0.60
C SER A 351 7.03 -27.54 0.50
N SER A 352 7.15 -26.63 1.48
CA SER A 352 8.16 -26.64 2.54
C SER A 352 9.62 -26.59 2.03
N VAL A 353 9.84 -26.05 0.83
CA VAL A 353 11.16 -25.81 0.24
C VAL A 353 11.28 -24.39 -0.31
N PRO A 354 12.50 -23.85 -0.46
CA PRO A 354 12.68 -22.56 -1.12
C PRO A 354 12.11 -22.55 -2.54
N TYR A 355 11.44 -21.47 -2.91
CA TYR A 355 10.85 -21.30 -4.24
C TYR A 355 11.57 -20.20 -5.02
N ALA A 356 11.96 -20.46 -6.27
CA ALA A 356 12.56 -19.47 -7.15
C ALA A 356 11.46 -18.67 -7.85
N VAL A 357 11.56 -17.33 -7.80
CA VAL A 357 10.54 -16.46 -8.41
C VAL A 357 10.47 -16.59 -9.94
N ALA A 358 11.58 -17.02 -10.55
CA ALA A 358 11.63 -17.31 -11.99
C ALA A 358 10.75 -18.51 -12.41
N ASP A 359 10.29 -19.33 -11.47
CA ASP A 359 9.43 -20.48 -11.73
C ASP A 359 7.92 -20.14 -11.68
N LEU A 360 7.57 -18.86 -11.45
CA LEU A 360 6.23 -18.31 -11.59
C LEU A 360 5.94 -18.00 -13.06
#